data_61414bc3ff3ff5da1beb8fae5cc53dbb
#
_entry.id   61414bc3ff3ff5da1beb8fae5cc53dbb
#
_cell.length_a   1.000
_cell.length_b   1.000
_cell.length_c   1.000
_cell.angle_alpha   90.00
_cell.angle_beta   90.00
_cell.angle_gamma   90.00
#
_symmetry.space_group_name_H-M   'P 1'
#
loop_
_entity.id
_entity.type
_entity.pdbx_description
1 polymer ?
#
loop_
_entity_poly.entity_id
_entity_poly.type
_entity_poly.pdbx_seq_one_letter_code
_entity_poly.pdbx_strand_id
1 'polypeptide(L)'
;VKKMNVLALAFVLMLVLAACNSSKETGGSTSAKNKAIEASIDSASYILVDSDEGATSEEKGLLKVDLKVKNVSKNSISLSDYDGVYLYEGDEQLSPKTGVNSRELGLESSASDKIGAGKQKNLTFVFEVKKDKKYKIGLQPKSSDYDEEIDEVTLTLDTKKYAKSYNKLQDPEKALQAYTEVLYLNKENVDYDKYVTADKTAVIEEQKKAFNEELKGAFSNSLTDKAKKDFFNMYKDVLKEKASVKTNVIANANNKAVVEVEYTTLNLSDLYSYVSQLKRAYTDETKDYDTEHSEEFAASHFKDIVNELETKEGSRPLRIFMVKEDGKWTVKSSDLYSDSLGKTFGSSYIR
;
A
#
# COMPACT_ATOMS: atom_id res chain seq x y z
N VAL A 1 -9.87 29.54 61.50
CA VAL A 1 -9.98 30.73 60.71
C VAL A 1 -9.73 30.38 59.28
N LYS A 2 -10.63 30.33 58.47
CA LYS A 2 -11.49 30.82 57.41
C LYS A 2 -11.49 29.78 56.28
N LYS A 3 -12.53 29.08 55.94
CA LYS A 3 -13.73 29.28 55.14
C LYS A 3 -13.56 30.08 53.84
N MET A 4 -14.12 29.47 52.80
CA MET A 4 -14.44 30.01 51.43
C MET A 4 -13.32 29.85 50.41
N ASN A 5 -13.49 29.18 49.24
CA ASN A 5 -14.61 29.23 48.31
C ASN A 5 -14.65 27.92 47.46
N VAL A 6 -15.73 27.20 47.62
CA VAL A 6 -16.29 26.27 46.63
C VAL A 6 -17.42 27.04 45.97
N LEU A 7 -17.21 27.61 44.80
CA LEU A 7 -18.27 28.08 43.87
C LEU A 7 -17.61 28.75 42.62
N ALA A 8 -17.17 28.00 41.66
CA ALA A 8 -16.95 28.48 40.29
C ALA A 8 -16.57 27.33 39.36
N LEU A 9 -17.39 26.28 39.32
CA LEU A 9 -17.25 25.23 38.30
C LEU A 9 -18.62 24.68 37.87
N ALA A 10 -19.50 25.57 37.49
CA ALA A 10 -20.84 25.20 36.99
C ALA A 10 -21.42 26.27 36.08
N PHE A 11 -20.68 26.82 35.11
CA PHE A 11 -21.26 27.79 34.15
C PHE A 11 -20.45 27.89 32.85
N VAL A 12 -20.15 26.76 32.20
CA VAL A 12 -19.74 26.75 30.78
C VAL A 12 -20.37 25.53 30.09
N LEU A 13 -21.65 25.36 30.22
CA LEU A 13 -22.38 24.31 29.48
C LEU A 13 -23.77 24.78 29.04
N MET A 14 -23.88 25.99 28.53
CA MET A 14 -25.13 26.47 27.90
C MET A 14 -24.85 27.72 27.09
N LEU A 15 -24.34 27.59 25.89
CA LEU A 15 -24.38 28.64 24.86
C LEU A 15 -24.02 28.04 23.48
N VAL A 16 -24.85 27.10 22.99
CA VAL A 16 -24.95 26.82 21.54
C VAL A 16 -26.39 26.38 21.26
N LEU A 17 -27.35 27.26 21.50
CA LEU A 17 -28.73 27.09 21.02
C LEU A 17 -29.30 28.46 20.75
N ALA A 18 -28.84 29.16 19.72
CA ALA A 18 -29.60 30.23 19.09
C ALA A 18 -28.93 30.67 17.79
N ALA A 19 -29.19 29.98 16.69
CA ALA A 19 -29.09 30.56 15.37
C ALA A 19 -30.02 29.79 14.43
N CYS A 20 -31.30 29.97 14.62
CA CYS A 20 -32.31 29.85 13.56
C CYS A 20 -32.66 31.27 13.18
N ASN A 21 -32.18 31.79 12.05
CA ASN A 21 -33.03 32.29 10.98
C ASN A 21 -32.25 32.94 9.84
N SER A 22 -32.75 32.68 8.65
CA SER A 22 -32.65 33.44 7.39
C SER A 22 -31.29 33.61 6.68
N SER A 23 -31.23 32.89 5.57
CA SER A 23 -30.77 33.37 4.25
C SER A 23 -29.46 34.15 4.16
N LYS A 24 -28.47 33.51 3.67
CA LYS A 24 -27.69 33.76 2.46
C LYS A 24 -26.33 33.02 2.51
N GLU A 25 -26.20 32.20 1.48
CA GLU A 25 -24.96 31.70 0.88
C GLU A 25 -23.63 32.03 1.55
N THR A 26 -22.91 30.99 1.90
CA THR A 26 -21.52 30.70 1.56
C THR A 26 -20.82 30.01 2.71
N GLY A 27 -20.67 28.74 2.59
CA GLY A 27 -19.90 27.93 3.52
C GLY A 27 -20.65 26.61 3.78
N GLY A 28 -20.62 25.73 2.77
CA GLY A 28 -21.31 24.46 2.89
C GLY A 28 -20.82 23.68 4.09
N SER A 29 -21.75 23.21 4.88
CA SER A 29 -21.50 22.41 6.08
C SER A 29 -21.05 21.00 5.70
N THR A 30 -20.05 20.47 6.40
CA THR A 30 -19.70 19.04 6.35
C THR A 30 -20.64 18.17 7.16
N SER A 31 -21.70 18.76 7.74
CA SER A 31 -22.76 18.07 8.46
C SER A 31 -24.12 18.64 8.09
N ALA A 32 -25.15 17.79 8.05
CA ALA A 32 -26.52 18.17 7.75
C ALA A 32 -27.49 17.28 8.50
N LYS A 33 -28.73 17.75 8.67
CA LYS A 33 -29.79 17.00 9.32
C LYS A 33 -31.16 17.38 8.79
N ASN A 34 -32.10 16.44 8.85
CA ASN A 34 -33.52 16.63 8.68
C ASN A 34 -34.29 15.85 9.76
N LYS A 35 -35.56 15.57 9.51
CA LYS A 35 -36.43 14.83 10.47
C LYS A 35 -36.06 13.35 10.61
N ALA A 36 -35.34 12.79 9.62
CA ALA A 36 -35.02 11.36 9.54
C ALA A 36 -33.54 11.03 9.81
N ILE A 37 -32.62 11.88 9.37
CA ILE A 37 -31.17 11.62 9.50
C ILE A 37 -30.38 12.83 9.98
N GLU A 38 -29.29 12.52 10.71
CA GLU A 38 -28.16 13.40 10.93
C GLU A 38 -26.96 12.77 10.23
N ALA A 39 -26.28 13.51 9.36
CA ALA A 39 -25.15 13.02 8.59
C ALA A 39 -23.96 13.98 8.64
N SER A 40 -22.75 13.43 8.60
CA SER A 40 -21.51 14.22 8.50
C SER A 40 -20.44 13.46 7.73
N ILE A 41 -19.54 14.20 7.08
CA ILE A 41 -18.28 13.65 6.55
C ILE A 41 -17.34 13.46 7.74
N ASP A 42 -16.98 12.22 8.02
CA ASP A 42 -16.02 11.85 9.07
C ASP A 42 -14.60 11.99 8.56
N SER A 43 -14.34 11.39 7.40
CA SER A 43 -13.04 11.51 6.70
C SER A 43 -13.21 11.40 5.19
N ALA A 44 -12.19 11.88 4.45
CA ALA A 44 -12.05 11.53 3.04
C ALA A 44 -10.57 11.50 2.65
N SER A 45 -10.24 10.64 1.69
CA SER A 45 -8.89 10.50 1.15
C SER A 45 -8.93 9.98 -0.27
N TYR A 46 -8.01 10.45 -1.09
CA TYR A 46 -7.78 9.85 -2.39
C TYR A 46 -7.21 8.45 -2.22
N ILE A 47 -7.63 7.55 -3.09
CA ILE A 47 -7.22 6.15 -3.15
C ILE A 47 -6.81 5.77 -4.57
N LEU A 48 -6.06 4.69 -4.69
CA LEU A 48 -5.77 4.00 -5.94
C LEU A 48 -6.25 2.56 -5.80
N VAL A 49 -6.91 2.04 -6.82
CA VAL A 49 -7.36 0.64 -6.87
C VAL A 49 -6.87 -0.02 -8.15
N ASP A 50 -6.51 -1.29 -8.05
CA ASP A 50 -6.08 -2.12 -9.18
C ASP A 50 -7.31 -2.46 -10.05
N SER A 51 -7.67 -1.54 -10.96
CA SER A 51 -8.73 -1.75 -11.94
C SER A 51 -8.48 -0.91 -13.18
N ASP A 52 -8.80 -1.45 -14.34
CA ASP A 52 -8.70 -0.75 -15.63
C ASP A 52 -9.60 0.50 -15.70
N GLU A 53 -10.65 0.57 -14.85
CA GLU A 53 -11.58 1.69 -14.77
C GLU A 53 -11.16 2.79 -13.78
N GLY A 54 -10.15 2.54 -12.95
CA GLY A 54 -9.75 3.42 -11.85
C GLY A 54 -8.51 4.27 -12.08
N ALA A 55 -8.04 4.38 -13.33
CA ALA A 55 -6.85 5.17 -13.63
C ALA A 55 -7.05 6.62 -13.21
N THR A 56 -6.27 7.06 -12.22
CA THR A 56 -6.18 8.48 -11.86
C THR A 56 -5.60 9.25 -13.04
N SER A 57 -6.35 10.23 -13.54
CA SER A 57 -5.82 11.19 -14.49
C SER A 57 -5.19 12.38 -13.76
N GLU A 58 -4.46 13.24 -14.49
CA GLU A 58 -3.92 14.48 -13.90
C GLU A 58 -5.03 15.36 -13.29
N GLU A 59 -6.26 15.28 -13.79
CA GLU A 59 -7.39 16.11 -13.36
C GLU A 59 -8.35 15.40 -12.38
N LYS A 60 -8.48 14.07 -12.45
CA LYS A 60 -9.45 13.29 -11.69
C LYS A 60 -8.78 12.21 -10.83
N GLY A 61 -9.45 11.81 -9.77
CA GLY A 61 -9.06 10.69 -8.91
C GLY A 61 -10.23 10.09 -8.15
N LEU A 62 -10.03 8.89 -7.62
CA LEU A 62 -10.99 8.24 -6.76
C LEU A 62 -10.85 8.79 -5.34
N LEU A 63 -11.92 9.37 -4.82
CA LEU A 63 -12.01 9.87 -3.44
C LEU A 63 -12.89 8.94 -2.63
N LYS A 64 -12.29 8.25 -1.67
CA LYS A 64 -13.01 7.54 -0.61
C LYS A 64 -13.55 8.56 0.38
N VAL A 65 -14.82 8.48 0.71
CA VAL A 65 -15.51 9.34 1.68
C VAL A 65 -16.16 8.46 2.73
N ASP A 66 -15.79 8.65 3.98
CA ASP A 66 -16.40 8.01 5.13
C ASP A 66 -17.44 8.95 5.72
N LEU A 67 -18.67 8.50 5.75
CA LEU A 67 -19.83 9.24 6.28
C LEU A 67 -20.26 8.62 7.60
N LYS A 68 -20.55 9.48 8.56
CA LYS A 68 -21.23 9.12 9.78
C LYS A 68 -22.70 9.46 9.64
N VAL A 69 -23.57 8.45 9.63
CA VAL A 69 -25.00 8.61 9.44
C VAL A 69 -25.76 8.07 10.64
N LYS A 70 -26.58 8.91 11.27
CA LYS A 70 -27.47 8.55 12.37
C LYS A 70 -28.91 8.64 11.91
N ASN A 71 -29.65 7.56 12.06
CA ASN A 71 -31.07 7.54 11.87
C ASN A 71 -31.78 8.12 13.10
N VAL A 72 -32.49 9.22 12.95
CA VAL A 72 -33.27 9.86 14.03
C VAL A 72 -34.77 9.66 13.86
N SER A 73 -35.19 8.93 12.82
CA SER A 73 -36.58 8.55 12.59
C SER A 73 -36.99 7.36 13.46
N LYS A 74 -38.30 7.03 13.39
CA LYS A 74 -38.88 5.88 14.12
C LYS A 74 -38.77 4.57 13.35
N ASN A 75 -38.54 4.64 12.04
CA ASN A 75 -38.43 3.50 11.12
C ASN A 75 -36.99 3.22 10.78
N SER A 76 -36.70 2.00 10.32
CA SER A 76 -35.36 1.72 9.73
C SER A 76 -35.25 2.45 8.40
N ILE A 77 -34.04 2.91 8.10
CA ILE A 77 -33.71 3.53 6.82
C ILE A 77 -32.62 2.74 6.11
N SER A 78 -32.47 2.89 4.79
CA SER A 78 -31.40 2.32 4.00
C SER A 78 -30.78 3.36 3.07
N LEU A 79 -29.47 3.22 2.87
CA LEU A 79 -28.65 3.94 1.88
C LEU A 79 -27.80 2.94 1.11
N SER A 80 -27.60 3.17 -0.17
CA SER A 80 -26.76 2.34 -1.00
C SER A 80 -25.96 3.16 -2.02
N ASP A 81 -24.92 2.57 -2.58
CA ASP A 81 -24.16 3.14 -3.68
C ASP A 81 -24.92 3.15 -5.02
N TYR A 82 -26.03 2.40 -5.10
CA TYR A 82 -26.93 2.38 -6.26
C TYR A 82 -28.09 3.39 -6.13
N ASP A 83 -28.44 3.75 -4.89
CA ASP A 83 -29.63 4.56 -4.66
C ASP A 83 -29.55 5.27 -3.29
N GLY A 84 -29.99 6.53 -3.28
CA GLY A 84 -30.03 7.35 -2.06
C GLY A 84 -28.73 8.05 -1.73
N VAL A 85 -27.67 7.87 -2.51
CA VAL A 85 -26.40 8.60 -2.36
C VAL A 85 -25.97 9.17 -3.71
N TYR A 86 -25.79 10.46 -3.78
CA TYR A 86 -25.49 11.19 -5.00
C TYR A 86 -24.33 12.18 -4.78
N LEU A 87 -23.63 12.52 -5.84
CA LEU A 87 -22.64 13.60 -5.87
C LEU A 87 -23.07 14.62 -6.90
N TYR A 88 -23.14 15.88 -6.53
CA TYR A 88 -23.54 16.99 -7.43
C TYR A 88 -22.35 17.89 -7.76
N GLU A 89 -22.11 18.11 -9.07
CA GLU A 89 -21.23 19.16 -9.60
C GLU A 89 -22.11 20.18 -10.32
N GLY A 90 -22.53 21.24 -9.62
CA GLY A 90 -23.54 22.17 -10.14
C GLY A 90 -24.88 21.47 -10.31
N ASP A 91 -25.38 21.40 -11.54
CA ASP A 91 -26.64 20.74 -11.91
C ASP A 91 -26.43 19.28 -12.36
N GLU A 92 -25.19 18.82 -12.45
CA GLU A 92 -24.86 17.44 -12.82
C GLU A 92 -24.92 16.52 -11.59
N GLN A 93 -25.66 15.41 -11.72
CA GLN A 93 -25.74 14.36 -10.72
C GLN A 93 -24.87 13.17 -11.13
N LEU A 94 -23.96 12.78 -10.22
CA LEU A 94 -23.05 11.65 -10.37
C LEU A 94 -23.39 10.59 -9.31
N SER A 95 -23.13 9.32 -9.63
CA SER A 95 -23.28 8.20 -8.70
C SER A 95 -21.93 7.83 -8.06
N PRO A 96 -21.95 7.21 -6.86
CA PRO A 96 -20.77 6.56 -6.33
C PRO A 96 -20.26 5.47 -7.30
N LYS A 97 -18.97 5.19 -7.26
CA LYS A 97 -18.39 4.01 -7.90
C LYS A 97 -18.78 2.77 -7.09
N THR A 98 -19.45 1.83 -7.74
CA THR A 98 -19.92 0.58 -7.13
C THR A 98 -18.82 -0.48 -7.13
N GLY A 99 -18.87 -1.41 -6.16
CA GLY A 99 -17.99 -2.57 -6.14
C GLY A 99 -16.51 -2.27 -5.86
N VAL A 100 -16.20 -1.08 -5.37
CA VAL A 100 -14.82 -0.72 -5.01
C VAL A 100 -14.45 -1.37 -3.70
N ASN A 101 -13.92 -2.59 -3.77
CA ASN A 101 -13.56 -3.39 -2.62
C ASN A 101 -12.16 -3.94 -2.76
N SER A 102 -11.40 -3.96 -1.67
CA SER A 102 -10.11 -4.63 -1.56
C SER A 102 -9.88 -5.09 -0.13
N ARG A 103 -9.97 -6.39 0.11
CA ARG A 103 -9.76 -6.99 1.42
C ARG A 103 -8.36 -6.64 1.97
N GLU A 104 -7.33 -6.72 1.12
CA GLU A 104 -5.95 -6.45 1.53
C GLU A 104 -5.76 -4.99 1.97
N LEU A 105 -6.37 -4.06 1.25
CA LEU A 105 -6.32 -2.65 1.62
C LEU A 105 -7.29 -2.30 2.75
N GLY A 106 -8.13 -3.24 3.21
CA GLY A 106 -9.20 -2.97 4.15
C GLY A 106 -10.18 -1.93 3.58
N LEU A 107 -10.41 -1.97 2.28
CA LEU A 107 -11.33 -1.11 1.56
C LEU A 107 -12.61 -1.89 1.27
N GLU A 108 -13.70 -1.43 1.83
CA GLU A 108 -15.03 -2.00 1.63
C GLU A 108 -16.01 -0.85 1.46
N SER A 109 -16.57 -0.71 0.27
CA SER A 109 -17.61 0.29 -0.01
C SER A 109 -18.96 -0.22 0.46
N SER A 110 -19.81 0.71 0.95
CA SER A 110 -21.15 0.40 1.44
C SER A 110 -22.09 0.19 0.25
N ALA A 111 -22.28 -1.06 -0.16
CA ALA A 111 -23.16 -1.40 -1.28
C ALA A 111 -24.64 -1.22 -0.92
N SER A 112 -25.06 -1.64 0.27
CA SER A 112 -26.43 -1.42 0.78
C SER A 112 -26.43 -1.57 2.30
N ASP A 113 -26.75 -0.49 2.99
CA ASP A 113 -26.70 -0.43 4.45
C ASP A 113 -28.04 -0.04 5.06
N LYS A 114 -28.55 -0.90 5.94
CA LYS A 114 -29.74 -0.65 6.76
C LYS A 114 -29.32 -0.08 8.11
N ILE A 115 -29.97 1.02 8.53
CA ILE A 115 -29.75 1.69 9.81
C ILE A 115 -31.06 1.67 10.59
N GLY A 116 -31.10 0.95 11.71
CA GLY A 116 -32.27 0.89 12.58
C GLY A 116 -32.61 2.23 13.23
N ALA A 117 -33.85 2.40 13.66
CA ALA A 117 -34.30 3.59 14.37
C ALA A 117 -33.41 3.97 15.54
N GLY A 118 -32.99 5.22 15.64
CA GLY A 118 -32.11 5.76 16.67
C GLY A 118 -30.65 5.25 16.60
N LYS A 119 -30.28 4.46 15.58
CA LYS A 119 -28.93 3.89 15.43
C LYS A 119 -28.07 4.74 14.49
N GLN A 120 -26.76 4.55 14.60
CA GLN A 120 -25.75 5.20 13.79
C GLN A 120 -24.87 4.16 13.09
N LYS A 121 -24.46 4.45 11.85
CA LYS A 121 -23.46 3.69 11.10
C LYS A 121 -22.42 4.61 10.48
N ASN A 122 -21.23 4.07 10.28
CA ASN A 122 -20.25 4.63 9.37
C ASN A 122 -20.41 3.94 8.02
N LEU A 123 -20.52 4.74 6.96
CA LEU A 123 -20.72 4.29 5.59
C LEU A 123 -19.55 4.80 4.74
N THR A 124 -19.06 3.97 3.85
CA THR A 124 -17.96 4.34 2.96
C THR A 124 -18.44 4.36 1.52
N PHE A 125 -18.27 5.49 0.85
CA PHE A 125 -18.55 5.63 -0.59
C PHE A 125 -17.30 6.11 -1.32
N VAL A 126 -17.18 5.71 -2.59
CA VAL A 126 -16.07 6.13 -3.46
C VAL A 126 -16.64 6.90 -4.63
N PHE A 127 -16.08 8.07 -4.90
CA PHE A 127 -16.49 8.93 -6.00
C PHE A 127 -15.30 9.22 -6.91
N GLU A 128 -15.54 9.24 -8.22
CA GLU A 128 -14.60 9.85 -9.16
C GLU A 128 -14.79 11.35 -9.17
N VAL A 129 -13.80 12.11 -8.77
CA VAL A 129 -13.89 13.56 -8.60
C VAL A 129 -12.73 14.28 -9.28
N LYS A 130 -12.99 15.50 -9.78
CA LYS A 130 -11.93 16.43 -10.16
C LYS A 130 -11.25 16.98 -8.90
N LYS A 131 -9.95 17.18 -8.98
CA LYS A 131 -9.19 17.87 -7.93
C LYS A 131 -9.59 19.34 -7.88
N ASP A 132 -9.47 19.95 -6.71
CA ASP A 132 -9.70 21.37 -6.49
C ASP A 132 -11.13 21.88 -6.82
N LYS A 133 -12.12 20.98 -6.70
CA LYS A 133 -13.55 21.29 -6.92
C LYS A 133 -14.36 21.19 -5.63
N LYS A 134 -15.51 21.85 -5.64
CA LYS A 134 -16.52 21.71 -4.61
C LYS A 134 -17.72 20.96 -5.17
N TYR A 135 -18.14 19.96 -4.40
CA TYR A 135 -19.29 19.11 -4.67
C TYR A 135 -20.28 19.18 -3.52
N LYS A 136 -21.50 18.71 -3.75
CA LYS A 136 -22.45 18.39 -2.70
C LYS A 136 -22.71 16.88 -2.71
N ILE A 137 -22.66 16.24 -1.55
CA ILE A 137 -23.11 14.85 -1.39
C ILE A 137 -24.57 14.92 -0.96
N GLY A 138 -25.47 14.41 -1.77
CA GLY A 138 -26.87 14.23 -1.46
C GLY A 138 -27.10 12.88 -0.79
N LEU A 139 -27.82 12.87 0.32
CA LEU A 139 -28.24 11.67 1.03
C LEU A 139 -29.76 11.67 1.15
N GLN A 140 -30.40 10.78 0.42
CA GLN A 140 -31.84 10.56 0.44
C GLN A 140 -32.16 9.10 0.78
N PRO A 141 -32.11 8.72 2.07
CA PRO A 141 -32.36 7.34 2.45
C PRO A 141 -33.80 6.93 2.18
N LYS A 142 -34.01 5.64 1.95
CA LYS A 142 -35.33 5.02 1.87
C LYS A 142 -35.78 4.56 3.24
N SER A 143 -37.02 4.89 3.64
CA SER A 143 -37.63 4.33 4.84
C SER A 143 -38.05 2.87 4.61
N SER A 144 -38.07 2.08 5.70
CA SER A 144 -38.75 0.78 5.68
C SER A 144 -40.28 0.89 5.67
N ASP A 145 -40.82 2.06 5.95
CA ASP A 145 -42.22 2.43 5.75
C ASP A 145 -42.33 3.06 4.36
N TYR A 146 -43.00 2.38 3.45
CA TYR A 146 -43.08 2.78 2.02
C TYR A 146 -43.92 4.08 1.84
N ASP A 147 -44.74 4.46 2.81
CA ASP A 147 -45.52 5.68 2.77
C ASP A 147 -44.74 6.90 3.32
N GLU A 148 -43.55 6.68 3.87
CA GLU A 148 -42.68 7.74 4.42
C GLU A 148 -41.64 8.19 3.39
N GLU A 149 -41.82 9.36 2.80
CA GLU A 149 -40.80 10.02 2.00
C GLU A 149 -39.84 10.79 2.90
N ILE A 150 -38.51 10.58 2.66
CA ILE A 150 -37.46 11.27 3.38
C ILE A 150 -36.83 12.31 2.46
N ASP A 151 -36.85 13.57 2.90
CA ASP A 151 -36.17 14.65 2.19
C ASP A 151 -34.68 14.42 2.13
N GLU A 152 -34.04 14.82 1.02
CA GLU A 152 -32.61 14.80 0.88
C GLU A 152 -31.93 15.77 1.86
N VAL A 153 -30.79 15.36 2.42
CA VAL A 153 -29.84 16.26 3.07
C VAL A 153 -28.57 16.37 2.23
N THR A 154 -27.94 17.53 2.21
CA THR A 154 -26.73 17.76 1.43
C THR A 154 -25.55 18.15 2.30
N LEU A 155 -24.39 17.53 2.03
CA LEU A 155 -23.09 17.80 2.66
C LEU A 155 -22.17 18.46 1.62
N THR A 156 -21.38 19.43 2.02
CA THR A 156 -20.38 20.01 1.12
C THR A 156 -19.07 19.24 1.19
N LEU A 157 -18.62 18.80 0.03
CA LEU A 157 -17.34 18.13 -0.19
C LEU A 157 -16.41 19.07 -0.98
N ASP A 158 -15.38 19.58 -0.33
CA ASP A 158 -14.34 20.39 -0.96
C ASP A 158 -13.09 19.53 -1.17
N THR A 159 -12.87 19.06 -2.40
CA THR A 159 -11.78 18.12 -2.73
C THR A 159 -10.39 18.72 -2.52
N LYS A 160 -10.27 20.04 -2.56
CA LYS A 160 -9.01 20.75 -2.27
C LYS A 160 -8.46 20.44 -0.87
N LYS A 161 -9.34 20.20 0.09
CA LYS A 161 -8.93 19.83 1.46
C LYS A 161 -8.16 18.51 1.53
N TYR A 162 -8.33 17.66 0.52
CA TYR A 162 -7.75 16.31 0.45
C TYR A 162 -6.59 16.20 -0.55
N ALA A 163 -6.18 17.28 -1.20
CA ALA A 163 -5.05 17.32 -2.14
C ALA A 163 -3.76 16.70 -1.59
N LYS A 164 -3.55 16.82 -0.27
CA LYS A 164 -2.39 16.21 0.41
C LYS A 164 -2.38 14.68 0.33
N SER A 165 -3.55 14.03 0.37
CA SER A 165 -3.64 12.56 0.21
C SER A 165 -3.39 12.16 -1.24
N TYR A 166 -3.87 12.93 -2.21
CA TYR A 166 -3.60 12.70 -3.63
C TYR A 166 -2.10 12.71 -3.93
N ASN A 167 -1.38 13.73 -3.45
CA ASN A 167 0.06 13.87 -3.66
C ASN A 167 0.90 12.75 -3.04
N LYS A 168 0.30 11.94 -2.16
CA LYS A 168 0.95 10.80 -1.48
C LYS A 168 0.57 9.44 -2.07
N LEU A 169 -0.25 9.41 -3.11
CA LEU A 169 -0.66 8.15 -3.73
C LEU A 169 0.54 7.37 -4.27
N GLN A 170 1.58 8.06 -4.73
CA GLN A 170 2.80 7.47 -5.27
C GLN A 170 3.91 7.25 -4.22
N ASP A 171 3.69 7.61 -2.95
CA ASP A 171 4.70 7.38 -1.90
C ASP A 171 5.11 5.90 -1.75
N PRO A 172 4.20 4.88 -1.86
CA PRO A 172 4.57 3.47 -1.76
C PRO A 172 5.53 3.01 -2.86
N GLU A 173 5.37 3.53 -4.09
CA GLU A 173 6.26 3.26 -5.22
C GLU A 173 7.69 3.68 -4.90
N LYS A 174 7.88 4.95 -4.48
CA LYS A 174 9.18 5.49 -4.07
C LYS A 174 9.78 4.71 -2.90
N ALA A 175 8.93 4.33 -1.96
CA ALA A 175 9.35 3.55 -0.80
C ALA A 175 9.86 2.17 -1.20
N LEU A 176 9.13 1.44 -2.08
CA LEU A 176 9.56 0.10 -2.50
C LEU A 176 10.79 0.14 -3.39
N GLN A 177 10.90 1.14 -4.27
CA GLN A 177 12.11 1.38 -5.07
C GLN A 177 13.32 1.52 -4.14
N ALA A 178 13.23 2.45 -3.18
CA ALA A 178 14.31 2.68 -2.23
C ALA A 178 14.59 1.47 -1.31
N TYR A 179 13.54 0.80 -0.86
CA TYR A 179 13.66 -0.42 -0.06
C TYR A 179 14.46 -1.50 -0.80
N THR A 180 14.11 -1.74 -2.06
CA THR A 180 14.75 -2.79 -2.86
C THR A 180 16.20 -2.42 -3.23
N GLU A 181 16.42 -1.20 -3.68
CA GLU A 181 17.75 -0.71 -4.05
C GLU A 181 18.74 -0.77 -2.87
N VAL A 182 18.31 -0.28 -1.68
CA VAL A 182 19.21 -0.23 -0.52
C VAL A 182 19.43 -1.61 0.10
N LEU A 183 18.37 -2.39 0.29
CA LEU A 183 18.47 -3.63 1.06
C LEU A 183 18.91 -4.83 0.22
N TYR A 184 18.42 -4.94 -1.02
CA TYR A 184 18.73 -6.08 -1.87
C TYR A 184 19.84 -5.79 -2.87
N LEU A 185 19.91 -4.60 -3.46
CA LEU A 185 20.88 -4.27 -4.51
C LEU A 185 22.13 -3.54 -3.99
N ASN A 186 22.23 -3.26 -2.69
CA ASN A 186 23.35 -2.54 -2.09
C ASN A 186 23.63 -1.16 -2.75
N LYS A 187 22.59 -0.51 -3.28
CA LYS A 187 22.63 0.82 -3.90
C LYS A 187 22.26 1.89 -2.87
N GLU A 188 22.69 3.12 -3.12
CA GLU A 188 22.21 4.27 -2.38
C GLU A 188 20.91 4.78 -2.97
N ASN A 189 19.98 5.22 -2.11
CA ASN A 189 18.72 5.87 -2.53
C ASN A 189 18.33 6.94 -1.50
N VAL A 190 18.19 8.17 -1.97
CA VAL A 190 17.92 9.36 -1.13
C VAL A 190 16.53 9.32 -0.47
N ASP A 191 15.61 8.55 -1.02
CA ASP A 191 14.24 8.41 -0.52
C ASP A 191 14.12 7.38 0.61
N TYR A 192 15.16 6.57 0.86
CA TYR A 192 15.11 5.49 1.84
C TYR A 192 14.75 6.01 3.24
N ASP A 193 15.52 6.94 3.75
CA ASP A 193 15.31 7.45 5.12
C ASP A 193 13.98 8.22 5.27
N LYS A 194 13.47 8.76 4.18
CA LYS A 194 12.21 9.50 4.16
C LYS A 194 10.98 8.60 4.15
N TYR A 195 11.00 7.54 3.35
CA TYR A 195 9.80 6.75 3.07
C TYR A 195 9.80 5.35 3.67
N VAL A 196 10.98 4.80 4.05
CA VAL A 196 11.11 3.39 4.41
C VAL A 196 11.36 3.20 5.90
N THR A 197 10.70 2.18 6.48
CA THR A 197 11.07 1.56 7.75
C THR A 197 11.23 0.06 7.53
N ALA A 198 12.33 -0.53 8.02
CA ALA A 198 12.61 -1.95 7.89
C ALA A 198 13.62 -2.43 8.93
N ASP A 199 13.51 -3.68 9.34
CA ASP A 199 14.61 -4.39 9.99
C ASP A 199 15.62 -4.83 8.91
N LYS A 200 16.62 -3.97 8.69
CA LYS A 200 17.68 -4.21 7.68
C LYS A 200 18.38 -5.57 7.87
N THR A 201 18.61 -5.95 9.12
CA THR A 201 19.30 -7.20 9.43
C THR A 201 18.46 -8.39 9.00
N ALA A 202 17.19 -8.43 9.37
CA ALA A 202 16.27 -9.51 9.01
C ALA A 202 16.12 -9.65 7.50
N VAL A 203 15.99 -8.52 6.77
CA VAL A 203 15.84 -8.51 5.30
C VAL A 203 17.10 -9.04 4.61
N ILE A 204 18.28 -8.60 5.03
CA ILE A 204 19.55 -9.05 4.44
C ILE A 204 19.79 -10.53 4.75
N GLU A 205 19.47 -11.00 5.95
CA GLU A 205 19.60 -12.42 6.31
C GLU A 205 18.65 -13.32 5.52
N GLU A 206 17.44 -12.84 5.14
CA GLU A 206 16.54 -13.58 4.23
C GLU A 206 17.20 -13.78 2.86
N GLN A 207 17.74 -12.74 2.25
CA GLN A 207 18.46 -12.82 0.96
C GLN A 207 19.67 -13.74 1.05
N LYS A 208 20.46 -13.58 2.11
CA LYS A 208 21.66 -14.39 2.36
C LYS A 208 21.33 -15.87 2.56
N LYS A 209 20.22 -16.17 3.24
CA LYS A 209 19.74 -17.55 3.38
C LYS A 209 19.39 -18.16 2.02
N ALA A 210 18.66 -17.42 1.17
CA ALA A 210 18.33 -17.87 -0.18
C ALA A 210 19.61 -18.13 -1.01
N PHE A 211 20.57 -17.21 -0.97
CA PHE A 211 21.86 -17.35 -1.65
C PHE A 211 22.69 -18.54 -1.15
N ASN A 212 22.69 -18.78 0.16
CA ASN A 212 23.41 -19.93 0.73
C ASN A 212 22.83 -21.28 0.29
N GLU A 213 21.53 -21.36 -0.03
CA GLU A 213 20.96 -22.59 -0.61
C GLU A 213 21.47 -22.84 -2.04
N GLU A 214 21.66 -21.78 -2.83
CA GLU A 214 22.30 -21.90 -4.17
C GLU A 214 23.77 -22.36 -4.04
N LEU A 215 24.52 -21.83 -3.07
CA LEU A 215 25.89 -22.28 -2.81
C LEU A 215 25.96 -23.77 -2.46
N LYS A 216 25.03 -24.29 -1.66
CA LYS A 216 24.97 -25.72 -1.34
C LYS A 216 24.72 -26.59 -2.60
N GLY A 217 23.97 -26.07 -3.57
CA GLY A 217 23.79 -26.73 -4.86
C GLY A 217 25.05 -26.78 -5.72
N ALA A 218 25.88 -25.74 -5.62
CA ALA A 218 27.09 -25.60 -6.46
C ALA A 218 28.34 -26.26 -5.85
N PHE A 219 28.48 -26.25 -4.51
CA PHE A 219 29.62 -26.82 -3.79
C PHE A 219 29.15 -28.01 -2.96
N SER A 220 29.74 -29.18 -3.19
CA SER A 220 29.38 -30.45 -2.50
C SER A 220 29.94 -30.50 -1.08
N ASN A 221 31.09 -29.91 -0.82
CA ASN A 221 31.72 -29.80 0.48
C ASN A 221 31.22 -28.58 1.24
N SER A 222 31.26 -28.67 2.56
CA SER A 222 30.78 -27.56 3.41
C SER A 222 31.70 -26.37 3.34
N LEU A 223 31.27 -25.30 2.69
CA LEU A 223 31.93 -24.01 2.78
C LEU A 223 31.94 -23.49 4.22
N THR A 224 33.05 -22.90 4.65
CA THR A 224 33.13 -22.23 5.95
C THR A 224 32.16 -21.04 6.01
N ASP A 225 31.72 -20.65 7.19
CA ASP A 225 30.85 -19.48 7.35
C ASP A 225 31.53 -18.18 6.88
N LYS A 226 32.86 -18.13 7.00
CA LYS A 226 33.67 -17.03 6.45
C LYS A 226 33.56 -17.00 4.93
N ALA A 227 33.75 -18.13 4.25
CA ALA A 227 33.65 -18.21 2.79
C ALA A 227 32.25 -17.83 2.29
N LYS A 228 31.19 -18.34 2.93
CA LYS A 228 29.80 -17.98 2.61
C LYS A 228 29.54 -16.47 2.73
N LYS A 229 30.08 -15.84 3.79
CA LYS A 229 29.97 -14.40 3.98
C LYS A 229 30.73 -13.62 2.90
N ASP A 230 31.94 -14.03 2.59
CA ASP A 230 32.76 -13.37 1.59
C ASP A 230 32.13 -13.52 0.18
N PHE A 231 31.59 -14.69 -0.16
CA PHE A 231 30.87 -14.95 -1.40
C PHE A 231 29.56 -14.11 -1.52
N PHE A 232 28.81 -14.00 -0.43
CA PHE A 232 27.64 -13.14 -0.42
C PHE A 232 27.98 -11.67 -0.66
N ASN A 233 29.09 -11.18 -0.09
CA ASN A 233 29.55 -9.82 -0.34
C ASN A 233 29.94 -9.62 -1.80
N MET A 234 30.72 -10.55 -2.41
CA MET A 234 31.06 -10.51 -3.83
C MET A 234 29.82 -10.51 -4.73
N TYR A 235 28.85 -11.36 -4.40
CA TYR A 235 27.55 -11.40 -5.09
C TYR A 235 26.80 -10.06 -4.99
N LYS A 236 26.75 -9.45 -3.81
CA LYS A 236 26.12 -8.13 -3.59
C LYS A 236 26.80 -7.02 -4.39
N ASP A 237 28.12 -7.06 -4.54
CA ASP A 237 28.85 -6.08 -5.34
C ASP A 237 28.45 -6.18 -6.83
N VAL A 238 28.33 -7.39 -7.37
CA VAL A 238 27.92 -7.61 -8.76
C VAL A 238 26.42 -7.30 -8.96
N LEU A 239 25.56 -7.63 -7.99
CA LEU A 239 24.15 -7.19 -8.01
C LEU A 239 24.03 -5.68 -8.09
N LYS A 240 24.83 -4.94 -7.32
CA LYS A 240 24.85 -3.48 -7.34
C LYS A 240 25.07 -2.92 -8.74
N GLU A 241 25.92 -3.56 -9.52
CA GLU A 241 26.30 -3.12 -10.87
C GLU A 241 25.30 -3.56 -11.93
N LYS A 242 24.87 -4.83 -11.88
CA LYS A 242 24.12 -5.45 -12.98
C LYS A 242 22.61 -5.51 -12.77
N ALA A 243 22.11 -5.54 -11.52
CA ALA A 243 20.70 -5.66 -11.24
C ALA A 243 19.97 -4.31 -11.26
N SER A 244 18.70 -4.34 -11.59
CA SER A 244 17.84 -3.15 -11.58
C SER A 244 16.42 -3.48 -11.16
N VAL A 245 15.70 -2.46 -10.70
CA VAL A 245 14.27 -2.53 -10.37
C VAL A 245 13.56 -1.29 -10.87
N LYS A 246 12.29 -1.46 -11.22
CA LYS A 246 11.34 -0.39 -11.50
C LYS A 246 10.04 -0.72 -10.81
N THR A 247 9.51 0.21 -10.06
CA THR A 247 8.30 0.04 -9.28
C THR A 247 7.14 0.84 -9.85
N ASN A 248 5.91 0.33 -9.65
CA ASN A 248 4.67 0.98 -10.03
C ASN A 248 3.59 0.66 -8.99
N VAL A 249 3.04 1.67 -8.31
CA VAL A 249 1.96 1.45 -7.35
C VAL A 249 0.64 1.19 -8.09
N ILE A 250 0.04 0.05 -7.87
CA ILE A 250 -1.23 -0.34 -8.49
C ILE A 250 -2.44 -0.15 -7.57
N ALA A 251 -2.21 -0.16 -6.24
CA ALA A 251 -3.28 0.08 -5.28
C ALA A 251 -2.74 0.75 -4.02
N ASN A 252 -3.48 1.74 -3.48
CA ASN A 252 -3.11 2.44 -2.26
C ASN A 252 -4.37 2.98 -1.56
N ALA A 253 -4.67 2.45 -0.39
CA ALA A 253 -5.76 2.92 0.48
C ALA A 253 -5.48 2.54 1.95
N ASN A 254 -6.01 3.30 2.90
CA ASN A 254 -6.01 2.96 4.33
C ASN A 254 -4.62 2.62 4.90
N ASN A 255 -3.56 3.33 4.47
CA ASN A 255 -2.16 3.06 4.84
C ASN A 255 -1.65 1.68 4.39
N LYS A 256 -2.23 1.11 3.36
CA LYS A 256 -1.82 -0.14 2.73
C LYS A 256 -1.68 0.07 1.24
N ALA A 257 -0.74 -0.62 0.61
CA ALA A 257 -0.50 -0.51 -0.82
C ALA A 257 -0.08 -1.85 -1.42
N VAL A 258 -0.32 -1.98 -2.73
CA VAL A 258 0.26 -3.02 -3.56
C VAL A 258 1.08 -2.34 -4.64
N VAL A 259 2.33 -2.77 -4.76
CA VAL A 259 3.29 -2.19 -5.71
C VAL A 259 3.83 -3.31 -6.59
N GLU A 260 3.79 -3.12 -7.89
CA GLU A 260 4.43 -3.98 -8.85
C GLU A 260 5.91 -3.63 -8.99
N VAL A 261 6.75 -4.68 -9.17
CA VAL A 261 8.20 -4.57 -9.36
C VAL A 261 8.59 -5.31 -10.62
N GLU A 262 8.98 -4.57 -11.64
CA GLU A 262 9.77 -5.09 -12.76
C GLU A 262 11.22 -5.16 -12.33
N TYR A 263 11.93 -6.23 -12.66
CA TYR A 263 13.29 -6.42 -12.18
C TYR A 263 14.19 -7.17 -13.15
N THR A 264 15.48 -6.86 -13.05
CA THR A 264 16.57 -7.63 -13.63
C THR A 264 17.47 -8.08 -12.51
N THR A 265 17.85 -9.36 -12.47
CA THR A 265 18.74 -9.94 -11.46
C THR A 265 19.79 -10.85 -12.10
N LEU A 266 20.75 -11.34 -11.34
CA LEU A 266 21.73 -12.31 -11.81
C LEU A 266 21.10 -13.70 -11.98
N ASN A 267 21.46 -14.40 -13.06
CA ASN A 267 20.99 -15.75 -13.32
C ASN A 267 21.78 -16.78 -12.49
N LEU A 268 21.39 -16.97 -11.25
CA LEU A 268 22.05 -17.93 -10.34
C LEU A 268 21.86 -19.40 -10.75
N SER A 269 20.97 -19.71 -11.71
CA SER A 269 20.85 -21.09 -12.23
C SER A 269 22.13 -21.57 -12.90
N ASP A 270 22.98 -20.67 -13.37
CA ASP A 270 24.23 -21.01 -14.05
C ASP A 270 25.41 -21.22 -13.09
N LEU A 271 25.25 -20.88 -11.80
CA LEU A 271 26.28 -20.96 -10.78
C LEU A 271 26.92 -22.37 -10.72
N TYR A 272 26.07 -23.40 -10.66
CA TYR A 272 26.52 -24.79 -10.65
C TYR A 272 27.38 -25.13 -11.88
N SER A 273 26.98 -24.66 -13.06
CA SER A 273 27.67 -24.92 -14.31
C SER A 273 29.07 -24.31 -14.32
N TYR A 274 29.21 -23.06 -13.91
CA TYR A 274 30.51 -22.37 -13.83
C TYR A 274 31.45 -23.03 -12.80
N VAL A 275 30.94 -23.36 -11.60
CA VAL A 275 31.71 -24.09 -10.59
C VAL A 275 32.18 -25.43 -11.14
N SER A 276 31.29 -26.18 -11.80
CA SER A 276 31.66 -27.50 -12.40
C SER A 276 32.69 -27.41 -13.52
N GLN A 277 32.64 -26.36 -14.33
CA GLN A 277 33.65 -26.11 -15.38
C GLN A 277 35.02 -25.85 -14.77
N LEU A 278 35.13 -25.03 -13.74
CA LEU A 278 36.39 -24.76 -13.06
C LEU A 278 36.96 -26.01 -12.37
N LYS A 279 36.12 -26.81 -11.72
CA LYS A 279 36.54 -28.10 -11.13
C LYS A 279 37.13 -29.04 -12.18
N ARG A 280 36.50 -29.14 -13.37
CA ARG A 280 37.02 -29.95 -14.50
C ARG A 280 38.34 -29.39 -15.01
N ALA A 281 38.41 -28.07 -15.24
CA ALA A 281 39.63 -27.43 -15.72
C ALA A 281 40.81 -27.72 -14.78
N TYR A 282 40.61 -27.58 -13.46
CA TYR A 282 41.63 -27.94 -12.45
C TYR A 282 42.09 -29.39 -12.58
N THR A 283 41.13 -30.34 -12.63
CA THR A 283 41.43 -31.78 -12.74
C THR A 283 42.16 -32.11 -14.04
N ASP A 284 41.76 -31.50 -15.15
CA ASP A 284 42.38 -31.72 -16.45
C ASP A 284 43.83 -31.20 -16.52
N GLU A 285 44.11 -30.07 -15.89
CA GLU A 285 45.41 -29.44 -15.85
C GLU A 285 46.36 -30.16 -14.86
N THR A 286 45.92 -30.41 -13.64
CA THR A 286 46.74 -30.90 -12.55
C THR A 286 46.81 -32.43 -12.48
N LYS A 287 45.84 -33.15 -13.09
CA LYS A 287 45.59 -34.59 -12.91
C LYS A 287 45.34 -34.99 -11.47
N ASP A 288 44.95 -34.02 -10.67
CA ASP A 288 44.49 -34.22 -9.31
C ASP A 288 42.93 -34.45 -9.30
N TYR A 289 42.53 -35.61 -8.86
CA TYR A 289 41.13 -36.05 -8.85
C TYR A 289 40.48 -35.87 -7.47
N ASP A 290 41.16 -35.20 -6.53
CA ASP A 290 40.59 -34.87 -5.25
C ASP A 290 39.50 -33.81 -5.40
N THR A 291 38.30 -34.19 -4.95
CA THR A 291 37.13 -33.31 -5.07
C THR A 291 37.28 -32.06 -4.18
N GLU A 292 37.93 -32.19 -3.02
CA GLU A 292 38.16 -31.07 -2.11
C GLU A 292 39.08 -30.03 -2.73
N HIS A 293 40.20 -30.44 -3.31
CA HIS A 293 41.14 -29.54 -3.99
C HIS A 293 40.51 -28.82 -5.17
N SER A 294 39.71 -29.54 -6.00
CA SER A 294 39.04 -28.92 -7.14
C SER A 294 37.92 -27.93 -6.71
N GLU A 295 37.26 -28.16 -5.58
CA GLU A 295 36.31 -27.21 -5.00
C GLU A 295 36.98 -26.00 -4.37
N GLU A 296 38.12 -26.16 -3.70
CA GLU A 296 38.93 -25.05 -3.19
C GLU A 296 39.44 -24.17 -4.35
N PHE A 297 39.84 -24.79 -5.45
CA PHE A 297 40.23 -24.04 -6.66
C PHE A 297 39.05 -23.23 -7.21
N ALA A 298 37.86 -23.83 -7.40
CA ALA A 298 36.68 -23.12 -7.85
C ALA A 298 36.27 -22.02 -6.88
N ALA A 299 36.33 -22.27 -5.56
CA ALA A 299 36.04 -21.30 -4.53
C ALA A 299 36.99 -20.08 -4.56
N SER A 300 38.28 -20.30 -4.87
CA SER A 300 39.26 -19.22 -5.01
C SER A 300 38.96 -18.28 -6.20
N HIS A 301 38.21 -18.77 -7.21
CA HIS A 301 37.79 -18.03 -8.40
C HIS A 301 36.33 -17.54 -8.32
N PHE A 302 35.72 -17.58 -7.14
CA PHE A 302 34.30 -17.27 -7.00
C PHE A 302 33.94 -15.86 -7.50
N LYS A 303 34.81 -14.89 -7.32
CA LYS A 303 34.60 -13.54 -7.84
C LYS A 303 34.45 -13.50 -9.37
N ASP A 304 35.27 -14.29 -10.06
CA ASP A 304 35.24 -14.37 -11.52
C ASP A 304 33.94 -15.05 -11.96
N ILE A 305 33.56 -16.15 -11.28
CA ILE A 305 32.30 -16.85 -11.54
C ILE A 305 31.11 -15.88 -11.45
N VAL A 306 30.99 -15.10 -10.36
CA VAL A 306 29.85 -14.19 -10.17
C VAL A 306 29.86 -13.05 -11.20
N ASN A 307 31.06 -12.57 -11.61
CA ASN A 307 31.19 -11.58 -12.67
C ASN A 307 30.73 -12.09 -14.04
N GLU A 308 30.91 -13.38 -14.33
CA GLU A 308 30.49 -14.02 -15.58
C GLU A 308 29.00 -14.32 -15.63
N LEU A 309 28.30 -14.34 -14.48
CA LEU A 309 26.85 -14.56 -14.47
C LEU A 309 26.12 -13.52 -15.31
N GLU A 310 25.29 -14.01 -16.21
CA GLU A 310 24.40 -13.19 -17.01
C GLU A 310 23.26 -12.63 -16.15
N THR A 311 22.63 -11.58 -16.66
CA THR A 311 21.42 -11.05 -16.06
C THR A 311 20.20 -11.70 -16.67
N LYS A 312 19.12 -11.79 -15.90
CA LYS A 312 17.82 -12.29 -16.34
C LYS A 312 16.72 -11.38 -15.84
N GLU A 313 15.79 -11.05 -16.73
CA GLU A 313 14.58 -10.31 -16.40
C GLU A 313 13.52 -11.23 -15.82
N GLY A 314 12.69 -10.72 -14.91
CA GLY A 314 11.52 -11.40 -14.42
C GLY A 314 10.50 -11.60 -15.54
N SER A 315 9.90 -12.79 -15.62
CA SER A 315 8.89 -13.11 -16.64
C SER A 315 7.56 -12.34 -16.45
N ARG A 316 7.33 -11.83 -15.25
CA ARG A 316 6.21 -10.97 -14.88
C ARG A 316 6.61 -10.07 -13.70
N PRO A 317 5.95 -8.91 -13.52
CA PRO A 317 6.16 -8.11 -12.33
C PRO A 317 5.82 -8.88 -11.04
N LEU A 318 6.59 -8.65 -9.99
CA LEU A 318 6.24 -9.09 -8.64
C LEU A 318 5.20 -8.15 -8.06
N ARG A 319 4.27 -8.67 -7.26
CA ARG A 319 3.30 -7.87 -6.52
C ARG A 319 3.65 -7.90 -5.03
N ILE A 320 4.07 -6.76 -4.51
CA ILE A 320 4.56 -6.60 -3.15
C ILE A 320 3.53 -5.80 -2.33
N PHE A 321 3.09 -6.41 -1.22
CA PHE A 321 2.21 -5.76 -0.26
C PHE A 321 3.01 -4.95 0.73
N MET A 322 2.56 -3.71 0.96
CA MET A 322 3.18 -2.77 1.89
C MET A 322 2.16 -2.19 2.87
N VAL A 323 2.63 -1.89 4.06
CA VAL A 323 1.86 -1.14 5.06
C VAL A 323 2.64 0.08 5.52
N LYS A 324 1.91 1.11 5.94
CA LYS A 324 2.49 2.34 6.49
C LYS A 324 2.45 2.27 8.01
N GLU A 325 3.63 2.24 8.63
CA GLU A 325 3.85 2.24 10.07
C GLU A 325 4.61 3.51 10.45
N ASP A 326 4.14 4.26 11.44
CA ASP A 326 4.76 5.51 11.93
C ASP A 326 5.14 6.52 10.83
N GLY A 327 4.28 6.58 9.79
CA GLY A 327 4.46 7.50 8.66
C GLY A 327 5.39 7.02 7.55
N LYS A 328 6.01 5.85 7.68
CA LYS A 328 6.89 5.22 6.71
C LYS A 328 6.34 3.87 6.23
N TRP A 329 6.77 3.44 5.05
CA TRP A 329 6.33 2.20 4.44
C TRP A 329 7.27 1.04 4.74
N THR A 330 6.70 -0.15 4.92
CA THR A 330 7.43 -1.41 5.07
C THR A 330 6.75 -2.53 4.30
N VAL A 331 7.53 -3.50 3.83
CA VAL A 331 7.01 -4.71 3.20
C VAL A 331 6.43 -5.64 4.26
N LYS A 332 5.27 -6.21 3.98
CA LYS A 332 4.62 -7.22 4.84
C LYS A 332 4.21 -8.43 4.01
N SER A 333 4.16 -9.57 4.66
CA SER A 333 3.55 -10.76 4.07
C SER A 333 2.04 -10.58 3.90
N SER A 334 1.50 -11.15 2.84
CA SER A 334 0.06 -11.18 2.55
C SER A 334 -0.31 -12.57 2.02
N ASP A 335 -1.51 -13.03 2.32
CA ASP A 335 -2.01 -14.30 1.80
C ASP A 335 -2.23 -14.26 0.27
N LEU A 336 -2.51 -13.07 -0.30
CA LEU A 336 -2.73 -12.86 -1.73
C LEU A 336 -1.44 -12.56 -2.50
N TYR A 337 -0.48 -11.91 -1.83
CA TYR A 337 0.78 -11.46 -2.45
C TYR A 337 1.95 -12.17 -1.80
N SER A 338 2.32 -13.34 -2.35
CA SER A 338 3.35 -14.23 -1.83
C SER A 338 4.72 -14.06 -2.49
N ASP A 339 4.88 -13.05 -3.33
CA ASP A 339 6.16 -12.78 -3.99
C ASP A 339 7.20 -12.31 -2.97
N SER A 340 8.42 -12.83 -3.05
CA SER A 340 9.49 -12.55 -2.10
C SER A 340 10.68 -11.92 -2.81
N LEU A 341 11.00 -10.68 -2.44
CA LEU A 341 12.20 -9.99 -2.91
C LEU A 341 13.47 -10.72 -2.48
N GLY A 342 13.49 -11.31 -1.27
CA GLY A 342 14.63 -12.07 -0.77
C GLY A 342 14.96 -13.28 -1.64
N LYS A 343 13.95 -14.02 -2.09
CA LYS A 343 14.15 -15.13 -3.03
C LYS A 343 14.55 -14.64 -4.42
N THR A 344 13.88 -13.58 -4.91
CA THR A 344 14.15 -13.03 -6.24
C THR A 344 15.57 -12.54 -6.39
N PHE A 345 16.11 -11.86 -5.38
CA PHE A 345 17.49 -11.34 -5.40
C PHE A 345 18.47 -12.20 -4.63
N GLY A 346 18.13 -13.41 -4.23
CA GLY A 346 19.01 -14.31 -3.49
C GLY A 346 19.04 -15.73 -4.03
N SER A 347 18.21 -16.09 -5.02
CA SER A 347 18.21 -17.46 -5.55
C SER A 347 17.99 -17.51 -7.06
N SER A 348 18.13 -18.71 -7.61
CA SER A 348 17.81 -19.03 -9.01
C SER A 348 16.31 -18.99 -9.30
N TYR A 349 15.46 -18.86 -8.28
CA TYR A 349 14.02 -18.78 -8.41
C TYR A 349 13.59 -17.46 -9.05
N ILE A 350 13.29 -17.51 -10.33
CA ILE A 350 12.76 -16.40 -11.12
C ILE A 350 11.33 -16.75 -11.53
N ARG A 351 10.39 -15.93 -11.12
CA ARG A 351 8.97 -16.06 -11.53
C ARG A 351 8.70 -15.41 -12.86
#